data_2fe518e5227f5eff26501c7fe669ac3d
#
_entry.id   2fe518e5227f5eff26501c7fe669ac3d
#
_cell.length_a   1.000
_cell.length_b   1.000
_cell.length_c   1.000
_cell.angle_alpha   90.00
_cell.angle_beta   90.00
_cell.angle_gamma   90.00
#
_symmetry.space_group_name_H-M   'P 1'
#
loop_
_entity.id
_entity.type
_entity.pdbx_description
1 polymer ?
#
loop_
_entity_poly.entity_id
_entity_poly.type
_entity_poly.pdbx_seq_one_letter_code
_entity_poly.pdbx_strand_id
1 'polypeptide(L)'
;MSDGLAKVLAEGVRDRGADVVFGFPGGGPNLEVVGAAVEAGLRFVLTHGEATACMMAATYGLLNGRPGMAIATRGPGAACSVNGAAQATLDRFPLLLVTDCVPSADRDLFGHQRFDQQQMLSPVTKFSGRLSNSAAAAIAVRTALDLAAARPAGAVHMDYDPTGHEMVAPAPVTPTETSDAAVAEAAAMVRAADKPV
;
A
#
# COMPACT_ATOMS: atom_id res chain seq x y z
N MET A 1 20.64 11.65 6.55
CA MET A 1 20.15 12.10 5.22
C MET A 1 19.27 11.02 4.61
N SER A 2 18.26 10.58 5.39
CA SER A 2 17.20 9.65 4.95
C SER A 2 15.98 10.39 4.37
N ASP A 3 16.01 11.72 4.34
CA ASP A 3 14.87 12.59 4.00
C ASP A 3 14.32 12.37 2.58
N GLY A 4 15.11 11.75 1.69
CA GLY A 4 14.71 11.59 0.30
C GLY A 4 13.58 10.59 0.07
N LEU A 5 13.68 9.38 0.64
CA LEU A 5 12.73 8.29 0.35
C LEU A 5 11.36 8.52 0.99
N ALA A 6 11.34 8.96 2.26
CA ALA A 6 10.10 9.29 2.96
C ALA A 6 9.36 10.43 2.25
N LYS A 7 10.10 11.45 1.81
CA LYS A 7 9.54 12.56 1.03
C LYS A 7 8.96 12.10 -0.30
N VAL A 8 9.70 11.28 -1.05
CA VAL A 8 9.22 10.70 -2.33
C VAL A 8 7.91 9.93 -2.12
N LEU A 9 7.82 9.15 -1.06
CA LEU A 9 6.60 8.40 -0.73
C LEU A 9 5.43 9.35 -0.39
N ALA A 10 5.65 10.32 0.50
CA ALA A 10 4.63 11.27 0.93
C ALA A 10 4.12 12.13 -0.24
N GLU A 11 5.03 12.65 -1.06
CA GLU A 11 4.69 13.42 -2.26
C GLU A 11 3.94 12.58 -3.28
N GLY A 12 4.35 11.32 -3.51
CA GLY A 12 3.66 10.42 -4.42
C GLY A 12 2.22 10.14 -4.02
N VAL A 13 1.95 10.01 -2.72
CA VAL A 13 0.58 9.84 -2.17
C VAL A 13 -0.22 11.13 -2.28
N ARG A 14 0.37 12.29 -1.92
CA ARG A 14 -0.26 13.60 -2.07
C ARG A 14 -0.61 13.91 -3.53
N ASP A 15 0.29 13.64 -4.46
CA ASP A 15 0.12 13.93 -5.88
C ASP A 15 -0.98 13.07 -6.53
N ARG A 16 -1.34 11.95 -5.87
CA ARG A 16 -2.56 11.18 -6.18
C ARG A 16 -3.81 11.75 -5.51
N GLY A 17 -3.68 12.90 -4.86
CA GLY A 17 -4.76 13.68 -4.28
C GLY A 17 -5.19 13.23 -2.89
N ALA A 18 -4.44 12.36 -2.20
CA ALA A 18 -4.70 12.08 -0.79
C ALA A 18 -4.43 13.34 0.05
N ASP A 19 -5.20 13.52 1.11
CA ASP A 19 -5.04 14.58 2.12
C ASP A 19 -4.87 14.02 3.54
N VAL A 20 -4.96 12.70 3.69
CA VAL A 20 -4.83 12.00 4.97
C VAL A 20 -4.11 10.68 4.81
N VAL A 21 -3.33 10.34 5.83
CA VAL A 21 -2.72 9.02 6.03
C VAL A 21 -3.07 8.49 7.41
N PHE A 22 -3.18 7.19 7.56
CA PHE A 22 -3.59 6.53 8.79
C PHE A 22 -2.45 5.67 9.30
N GLY A 23 -2.33 5.49 10.62
CA GLY A 23 -1.27 4.61 11.09
C GLY A 23 -1.29 4.33 12.58
N PHE A 24 -0.59 3.26 12.93
CA PHE A 24 -0.18 2.95 14.29
C PHE A 24 1.33 2.71 14.27
N PRO A 25 2.13 3.80 14.24
CA PRO A 25 3.58 3.70 14.12
C PRO A 25 4.22 3.23 15.42
N GLY A 26 5.33 2.51 15.27
CA GLY A 26 6.25 2.23 16.37
C GLY A 26 7.42 3.21 16.38
N GLY A 27 8.54 2.78 16.98
CA GLY A 27 9.81 3.48 16.85
C GLY A 27 10.53 3.12 15.56
N GLY A 28 11.37 4.01 15.05
CA GLY A 28 12.24 3.75 13.91
C GLY A 28 11.79 4.43 12.60
N PRO A 29 12.19 3.88 11.44
CA PRO A 29 12.04 4.55 10.14
C PRO A 29 10.60 4.90 9.73
N ASN A 30 9.58 4.20 10.25
CA ASN A 30 8.19 4.55 9.97
C ASN A 30 7.80 5.96 10.46
N LEU A 31 8.47 6.49 11.50
CA LEU A 31 8.27 7.86 11.97
C LEU A 31 8.77 8.91 10.97
N GLU A 32 9.79 8.58 10.19
CA GLU A 32 10.26 9.45 9.09
C GLU A 32 9.16 9.60 8.03
N VAL A 33 8.46 8.51 7.74
CA VAL A 33 7.33 8.52 6.79
C VAL A 33 6.18 9.37 7.31
N VAL A 34 5.87 9.28 8.62
CA VAL A 34 4.84 10.13 9.25
C VAL A 34 5.26 11.60 9.20
N GLY A 35 6.51 11.92 9.55
CA GLY A 35 7.05 13.28 9.49
C GLY A 35 6.96 13.86 8.07
N ALA A 36 7.45 13.13 7.07
CA ALA A 36 7.40 13.55 5.68
C ALA A 36 5.96 13.72 5.16
N ALA A 37 5.02 12.88 5.60
CA ALA A 37 3.61 13.02 5.25
C ALA A 37 3.03 14.36 5.79
N VAL A 38 3.32 14.70 7.04
CA VAL A 38 2.88 15.97 7.65
C VAL A 38 3.55 17.16 6.95
N GLU A 39 4.84 17.09 6.67
CA GLU A 39 5.56 18.14 5.92
C GLU A 39 5.02 18.33 4.49
N ALA A 40 4.56 17.25 3.86
CA ALA A 40 3.90 17.31 2.56
C ALA A 40 2.46 17.85 2.62
N GLY A 41 1.95 18.17 3.81
CA GLY A 41 0.59 18.72 4.02
C GLY A 41 -0.48 17.64 4.18
N LEU A 42 -0.12 16.37 4.34
CA LEU A 42 -1.06 15.30 4.64
C LEU A 42 -1.38 15.30 6.14
N ARG A 43 -2.65 15.11 6.48
CA ARG A 43 -3.05 14.92 7.87
C ARG A 43 -2.73 13.48 8.31
N PHE A 44 -2.01 13.31 9.40
CA PHE A 44 -1.81 12.01 10.01
C PHE A 44 -2.91 11.71 11.04
N VAL A 45 -3.54 10.55 10.91
CA VAL A 45 -4.55 10.04 11.86
C VAL A 45 -3.97 8.83 12.58
N LEU A 46 -3.69 9.04 13.88
CA LEU A 46 -3.27 7.94 14.77
C LEU A 46 -4.45 7.03 15.06
N THR A 47 -4.27 5.74 14.84
CA THR A 47 -5.27 4.70 15.13
C THR A 47 -4.90 3.92 16.38
N HIS A 48 -5.81 3.06 16.87
CA HIS A 48 -5.54 2.17 18.01
C HIS A 48 -5.09 0.76 17.60
N GLY A 49 -4.71 0.60 16.35
CA GLY A 49 -4.17 -0.67 15.83
C GLY A 49 -3.99 -0.62 14.32
N GLU A 50 -3.13 -1.48 13.83
CA GLU A 50 -2.69 -1.50 12.44
C GLU A 50 -3.78 -2.01 11.49
N ALA A 51 -4.55 -3.03 11.89
CA ALA A 51 -5.71 -3.48 11.11
C ALA A 51 -6.72 -2.34 10.92
N THR A 52 -6.99 -1.57 11.98
CA THR A 52 -7.87 -0.39 11.91
C THR A 52 -7.31 0.67 10.97
N ALA A 53 -6.00 0.92 11.02
CA ALA A 53 -5.35 1.86 10.09
C ALA A 53 -5.56 1.45 8.63
N CYS A 54 -5.37 0.15 8.33
CA CYS A 54 -5.59 -0.39 7.00
C CYS A 54 -7.06 -0.25 6.55
N MET A 55 -8.00 -0.59 7.42
CA MET A 55 -9.44 -0.50 7.12
C MET A 55 -9.89 0.95 6.88
N MET A 56 -9.42 1.89 7.71
CA MET A 56 -9.71 3.31 7.53
C MET A 56 -9.10 3.85 6.23
N ALA A 57 -7.85 3.51 5.95
CA ALA A 57 -7.17 3.92 4.71
C ALA A 57 -7.86 3.33 3.47
N ALA A 58 -8.20 2.05 3.48
CA ALA A 58 -8.86 1.37 2.38
C ALA A 58 -10.27 1.95 2.10
N THR A 59 -11.04 2.20 3.16
CA THR A 59 -12.37 2.83 3.06
C THR A 59 -12.26 4.27 2.55
N TYR A 60 -11.31 5.04 3.07
CA TYR A 60 -11.01 6.38 2.55
C TYR A 60 -10.67 6.32 1.05
N GLY A 61 -9.86 5.36 0.66
CA GLY A 61 -9.46 5.16 -0.73
C GLY A 61 -10.65 4.85 -1.64
N LEU A 62 -11.53 3.95 -1.20
CA LEU A 62 -12.77 3.63 -1.92
C LEU A 62 -13.65 4.86 -2.13
N LEU A 63 -13.91 5.62 -1.06
CA LEU A 63 -14.81 6.77 -1.09
C LEU A 63 -14.27 7.92 -1.96
N ASN A 64 -12.96 8.03 -2.08
CA ASN A 64 -12.31 9.10 -2.84
C ASN A 64 -11.80 8.65 -4.22
N GLY A 65 -12.01 7.39 -4.62
CA GLY A 65 -11.58 6.85 -5.91
C GLY A 65 -10.06 6.82 -6.11
N ARG A 66 -9.28 6.69 -5.03
CA ARG A 66 -7.81 6.68 -5.04
C ARG A 66 -7.28 5.79 -3.91
N PRO A 67 -6.05 5.27 -3.97
CA PRO A 67 -5.52 4.49 -2.85
C PRO A 67 -5.37 5.33 -1.58
N GLY A 68 -5.89 4.81 -0.45
CA GLY A 68 -5.53 5.32 0.86
C GLY A 68 -4.21 4.72 1.33
N MET A 69 -3.52 5.39 2.26
CA MET A 69 -2.25 4.92 2.79
C MET A 69 -2.36 4.63 4.28
N ALA A 70 -1.88 3.44 4.68
CA ALA A 70 -1.68 3.03 6.05
C ALA A 70 -0.19 2.84 6.36
N ILE A 71 0.22 3.24 7.57
CA ILE A 71 1.60 3.11 8.06
C ILE A 71 1.58 2.24 9.31
N ALA A 72 2.46 1.23 9.36
CA ALA A 72 2.66 0.37 10.51
C ALA A 72 4.15 0.11 10.75
N THR A 73 4.49 -0.33 11.97
CA THR A 73 5.87 -0.74 12.25
C THR A 73 6.14 -2.16 11.75
N ARG A 74 7.41 -2.52 11.68
CA ARG A 74 7.88 -3.86 11.31
C ARG A 74 7.46 -4.93 12.33
N GLY A 75 7.61 -6.17 11.92
CA GLY A 75 7.41 -7.32 12.78
C GLY A 75 5.97 -7.44 13.24
N PRO A 76 5.68 -7.36 14.56
CA PRO A 76 4.33 -7.48 15.09
C PRO A 76 3.33 -6.49 14.46
N GLY A 77 3.74 -5.26 14.16
CA GLY A 77 2.88 -4.27 13.50
C GLY A 77 2.50 -4.69 12.09
N ALA A 78 3.48 -5.17 11.30
CA ALA A 78 3.18 -5.76 9.99
C ALA A 78 2.25 -6.98 10.10
N ALA A 79 2.45 -7.85 11.13
CA ALA A 79 1.58 -8.99 11.38
C ALA A 79 0.14 -8.57 11.74
N CYS A 80 -0.02 -7.56 12.59
CA CYS A 80 -1.33 -7.00 12.94
C CYS A 80 -2.04 -6.33 11.75
N SER A 81 -1.30 -5.93 10.70
CA SER A 81 -1.87 -5.33 9.49
C SER A 81 -2.51 -6.35 8.55
N VAL A 82 -2.18 -7.65 8.67
CA VAL A 82 -2.64 -8.72 7.74
C VAL A 82 -4.16 -8.73 7.59
N ASN A 83 -4.91 -8.63 8.69
CA ASN A 83 -6.37 -8.64 8.65
C ASN A 83 -6.93 -7.47 7.81
N GLY A 84 -6.42 -6.26 8.02
CA GLY A 84 -6.88 -5.11 7.25
C GLY A 84 -6.46 -5.14 5.77
N ALA A 85 -5.25 -5.66 5.47
CA ALA A 85 -4.79 -5.87 4.09
C ALA A 85 -5.64 -6.94 3.37
N ALA A 86 -5.96 -8.05 4.07
CA ALA A 86 -6.83 -9.09 3.54
C ALA A 86 -8.23 -8.54 3.23
N GLN A 87 -8.83 -7.78 4.16
CA GLN A 87 -10.12 -7.15 3.93
C GLN A 87 -10.07 -6.22 2.71
N ALA A 88 -9.07 -5.32 2.62
CA ALA A 88 -8.95 -4.40 1.50
C ALA A 88 -8.88 -5.14 0.15
N THR A 89 -8.17 -6.28 0.10
CA THR A 89 -8.05 -7.08 -1.13
C THR A 89 -9.34 -7.82 -1.46
N LEU A 90 -9.99 -8.45 -0.48
CA LEU A 90 -11.23 -9.19 -0.68
C LEU A 90 -12.41 -8.28 -1.05
N ASP A 91 -12.49 -7.11 -0.42
CA ASP A 91 -13.53 -6.10 -0.67
C ASP A 91 -13.19 -5.18 -1.86
N ARG A 92 -12.01 -5.37 -2.47
CA ARG A 92 -11.54 -4.57 -3.62
C ARG A 92 -11.42 -3.08 -3.31
N PHE A 93 -10.91 -2.75 -2.11
CA PHE A 93 -10.66 -1.40 -1.67
C PHE A 93 -9.19 -1.04 -1.90
N PRO A 94 -8.88 0.09 -2.54
CA PRO A 94 -7.51 0.45 -2.88
C PRO A 94 -6.72 0.92 -1.66
N LEU A 95 -5.67 0.16 -1.29
CA LEU A 95 -4.82 0.40 -0.13
C LEU A 95 -3.34 0.32 -0.48
N LEU A 96 -2.55 1.32 -0.07
CA LEU A 96 -1.10 1.22 0.06
C LEU A 96 -0.76 1.03 1.54
N LEU A 97 -0.29 -0.15 1.91
CA LEU A 97 0.25 -0.45 3.23
C LEU A 97 1.76 -0.28 3.20
N VAL A 98 2.28 0.58 4.06
CA VAL A 98 3.73 0.80 4.24
C VAL A 98 4.13 0.34 5.63
N THR A 99 5.08 -0.57 5.70
CA THR A 99 5.72 -0.99 6.96
C THR A 99 7.21 -0.70 6.90
N ASP A 100 7.84 -0.37 8.02
CA ASP A 100 9.30 -0.43 8.03
C ASP A 100 9.78 -1.89 8.11
N CYS A 101 11.05 -2.11 7.84
CA CYS A 101 11.67 -3.43 7.90
C CYS A 101 13.06 -3.34 8.54
N VAL A 102 13.64 -4.48 8.89
CA VAL A 102 15.06 -4.53 9.23
C VAL A 102 15.86 -4.38 7.94
N PRO A 103 16.77 -3.39 7.85
CA PRO A 103 17.59 -3.20 6.68
C PRO A 103 18.36 -4.47 6.29
N SER A 104 18.57 -4.67 5.00
CA SER A 104 19.24 -5.88 4.51
C SER A 104 20.64 -6.07 5.10
N ALA A 105 21.37 -4.97 5.31
CA ALA A 105 22.71 -4.97 5.91
C ALA A 105 22.72 -5.40 7.39
N ASP A 106 21.60 -5.21 8.10
CA ASP A 106 21.50 -5.42 9.54
C ASP A 106 20.78 -6.72 9.90
N ARG A 107 20.37 -7.51 8.91
CA ARG A 107 19.55 -8.72 9.11
C ARG A 107 20.16 -9.73 10.07
N ASP A 108 21.49 -9.86 10.08
CA ASP A 108 22.18 -10.80 10.94
C ASP A 108 22.45 -10.24 12.35
N LEU A 109 22.28 -8.93 12.52
CA LEU A 109 22.51 -8.24 13.79
C LEU A 109 21.23 -8.12 14.63
N PHE A 110 20.06 -8.07 13.99
CA PHE A 110 18.78 -7.85 14.66
C PHE A 110 17.86 -9.05 14.53
N GLY A 111 17.63 -9.77 15.65
CA GLY A 111 16.58 -10.80 15.74
C GLY A 111 15.22 -10.25 16.16
N HIS A 112 15.20 -9.09 16.85
CA HIS A 112 13.98 -8.48 17.37
C HIS A 112 13.09 -7.92 16.25
N GLN A 113 11.80 -8.26 16.28
CA GLN A 113 10.79 -7.83 15.30
C GLN A 113 11.12 -8.23 13.85
N ARG A 114 11.88 -9.30 13.66
CA ARG A 114 12.32 -9.76 12.34
C ARG A 114 11.65 -11.05 11.95
N PHE A 115 10.96 -11.03 10.80
CA PHE A 115 10.54 -12.18 10.02
C PHE A 115 10.29 -11.72 8.57
N ASP A 116 9.95 -12.63 7.68
CA ASP A 116 9.67 -12.30 6.29
C ASP A 116 8.26 -11.70 6.14
N GLN A 117 8.18 -10.37 6.25
CA GLN A 117 6.93 -9.61 6.14
C GLN A 117 6.34 -9.70 4.73
N GLN A 118 7.20 -9.70 3.72
CA GLN A 118 6.77 -9.78 2.32
C GLN A 118 6.12 -11.12 2.05
N GLN A 119 6.72 -12.22 2.50
CA GLN A 119 6.13 -13.54 2.36
C GLN A 119 4.81 -13.67 3.12
N MET A 120 4.72 -13.10 4.32
CA MET A 120 3.50 -13.12 5.11
C MET A 120 2.36 -12.32 4.48
N LEU A 121 2.65 -11.15 3.91
CA LEU A 121 1.64 -10.27 3.31
C LEU A 121 1.31 -10.61 1.85
N SER A 122 2.18 -11.34 1.16
CA SER A 122 2.00 -11.73 -0.24
C SER A 122 0.64 -12.40 -0.53
N PRO A 123 0.13 -13.37 0.25
CA PRO A 123 -1.14 -14.03 -0.07
C PRO A 123 -2.38 -13.17 0.15
N VAL A 124 -2.25 -12.04 0.86
CA VAL A 124 -3.38 -11.15 1.19
C VAL A 124 -3.29 -9.78 0.51
N THR A 125 -2.31 -9.60 -0.38
CA THR A 125 -2.12 -8.36 -1.14
C THR A 125 -1.96 -8.66 -2.64
N LYS A 126 -2.18 -7.67 -3.47
CA LYS A 126 -1.90 -7.76 -4.92
C LYS A 126 -0.41 -7.83 -5.21
N PHE A 127 0.39 -7.26 -4.33
CA PHE A 127 1.85 -7.25 -4.39
C PHE A 127 2.41 -6.94 -3.01
N SER A 128 3.51 -7.59 -2.67
CA SER A 128 4.29 -7.29 -1.48
C SER A 128 5.76 -7.17 -1.87
N GLY A 129 6.38 -6.03 -1.58
CA GLY A 129 7.74 -5.73 -2.00
C GLY A 129 8.49 -4.79 -1.09
N ARG A 130 9.54 -4.17 -1.63
CA ARG A 130 10.44 -3.29 -0.88
C ARG A 130 10.67 -1.98 -1.61
N LEU A 131 10.54 -0.90 -0.89
CA LEU A 131 10.84 0.45 -1.32
C LEU A 131 12.17 0.89 -0.70
N SER A 132 13.18 1.05 -1.53
CA SER A 132 14.54 1.42 -1.11
C SER A 132 14.94 2.77 -1.67
N ASN A 133 15.99 3.34 -1.10
CA ASN A 133 16.54 4.63 -1.55
C ASN A 133 17.27 4.47 -2.88
N SER A 134 16.56 4.67 -3.97
CA SER A 134 17.09 4.57 -5.33
C SER A 134 16.47 5.62 -6.25
N ALA A 135 17.11 5.85 -7.40
CA ALA A 135 16.58 6.75 -8.43
C ALA A 135 15.20 6.28 -8.98
N ALA A 136 14.86 5.01 -8.82
CA ALA A 136 13.59 4.45 -9.23
C ALA A 136 12.46 4.58 -8.17
N ALA A 137 12.76 5.12 -6.98
CA ALA A 137 11.80 5.16 -5.87
C ALA A 137 10.47 5.85 -6.25
N ALA A 138 10.52 6.98 -6.92
CA ALA A 138 9.32 7.71 -7.36
C ALA A 138 8.48 6.90 -8.36
N ILE A 139 9.12 6.13 -9.23
CA ILE A 139 8.44 5.23 -10.16
C ILE A 139 7.80 4.09 -9.40
N ALA A 140 8.52 3.49 -8.44
CA ALA A 140 8.02 2.38 -7.62
C ALA A 140 6.79 2.78 -6.80
N VAL A 141 6.82 3.95 -6.15
CA VAL A 141 5.68 4.51 -5.40
C VAL A 141 4.47 4.70 -6.32
N ARG A 142 4.66 5.34 -7.47
CA ARG A 142 3.58 5.55 -8.43
C ARG A 142 3.00 4.22 -8.91
N THR A 143 3.84 3.27 -9.28
CA THR A 143 3.40 1.95 -9.77
C THR A 143 2.66 1.16 -8.68
N ALA A 144 3.09 1.26 -7.41
CA ALA A 144 2.41 0.65 -6.28
C ALA A 144 1.00 1.24 -6.08
N LEU A 145 0.86 2.56 -6.16
CA LEU A 145 -0.42 3.25 -6.08
C LEU A 145 -1.32 2.89 -7.28
N ASP A 146 -0.78 2.84 -8.49
CA ASP A 146 -1.51 2.44 -9.70
C ASP A 146 -2.00 0.99 -9.58
N LEU A 147 -1.17 0.08 -9.08
CA LEU A 147 -1.54 -1.31 -8.88
C LEU A 147 -2.64 -1.46 -7.81
N ALA A 148 -2.57 -0.71 -6.71
CA ALA A 148 -3.62 -0.73 -5.69
C ALA A 148 -4.97 -0.30 -6.25
N ALA A 149 -4.99 0.73 -7.11
CA ALA A 149 -6.19 1.25 -7.77
C ALA A 149 -6.67 0.41 -8.95
N ALA A 150 -5.77 -0.31 -9.64
CA ALA A 150 -6.11 -1.11 -10.82
C ALA A 150 -7.13 -2.19 -10.49
N ARG A 151 -8.13 -2.34 -11.34
CA ARG A 151 -9.22 -3.30 -11.11
C ARG A 151 -8.78 -4.75 -11.38
N PRO A 152 -9.16 -5.70 -10.53
CA PRO A 152 -9.82 -5.47 -9.23
C PRO A 152 -8.88 -4.74 -8.27
N ALA A 153 -9.37 -3.68 -7.61
CA ALA A 153 -8.58 -2.93 -6.65
C ALA A 153 -8.24 -3.79 -5.41
N GLY A 154 -7.26 -3.38 -4.61
CA GLY A 154 -6.87 -4.14 -3.43
C GLY A 154 -5.63 -3.56 -2.75
N ALA A 155 -5.16 -4.25 -1.73
CA ALA A 155 -3.98 -3.85 -1.00
C ALA A 155 -2.68 -4.11 -1.79
N VAL A 156 -1.76 -3.16 -1.71
CA VAL A 156 -0.35 -3.31 -2.08
C VAL A 156 0.48 -3.02 -0.85
N HIS A 157 1.45 -3.87 -0.56
CA HIS A 157 2.37 -3.71 0.56
C HIS A 157 3.77 -3.35 0.09
N MET A 158 4.40 -2.38 0.78
CA MET A 158 5.78 -1.99 0.57
C MET A 158 6.53 -1.88 1.89
N ASP A 159 7.58 -2.67 2.07
CA ASP A 159 8.57 -2.47 3.13
C ASP A 159 9.36 -1.20 2.86
N TYR A 160 9.36 -0.27 3.79
CA TYR A 160 10.16 0.95 3.73
C TYR A 160 11.57 0.69 4.27
N ASP A 161 12.57 0.73 3.40
CA ASP A 161 13.99 0.50 3.71
C ASP A 161 14.84 1.71 3.27
N PRO A 162 14.95 2.77 4.09
CA PRO A 162 15.65 3.99 3.70
C PRO A 162 17.17 3.82 3.54
N THR A 163 17.73 2.75 4.08
CA THR A 163 19.16 2.44 4.01
C THR A 163 19.49 1.33 3.02
N GLY A 164 18.47 0.63 2.53
CA GLY A 164 18.63 -0.44 1.55
C GLY A 164 18.86 0.08 0.14
N HIS A 165 19.45 -0.78 -0.68
CA HIS A 165 19.68 -0.51 -2.11
C HIS A 165 18.90 -1.47 -3.02
N GLU A 166 18.35 -2.52 -2.45
CA GLU A 166 17.55 -3.51 -3.19
C GLU A 166 16.09 -3.07 -3.25
N MET A 167 15.63 -2.78 -4.46
CA MET A 167 14.24 -2.42 -4.75
C MET A 167 13.47 -3.66 -5.24
N VAL A 168 12.30 -3.91 -4.67
CA VAL A 168 11.33 -4.89 -5.15
C VAL A 168 10.02 -4.16 -5.39
N ALA A 169 9.80 -3.71 -6.63
CA ALA A 169 8.65 -2.91 -7.03
C ALA A 169 7.73 -3.70 -7.98
N PRO A 170 6.42 -3.40 -8.00
CA PRO A 170 5.50 -4.03 -8.95
C PRO A 170 5.81 -3.58 -10.39
N ALA A 171 5.43 -4.43 -11.33
CA ALA A 171 5.46 -4.05 -12.75
C ALA A 171 4.40 -2.97 -13.03
N PRO A 172 4.63 -2.11 -14.04
CA PRO A 172 3.62 -1.16 -14.49
C PRO A 172 2.32 -1.87 -14.86
N VAL A 173 1.20 -1.24 -14.47
CA VAL A 173 -0.13 -1.77 -14.80
C VAL A 173 -0.42 -1.48 -16.27
N THR A 174 -0.69 -2.52 -17.03
CA THR A 174 -1.25 -2.38 -18.38
C THR A 174 -2.77 -2.31 -18.25
N PRO A 175 -3.40 -1.22 -18.70
CA PRO A 175 -4.86 -1.15 -18.70
C PRO A 175 -5.46 -2.31 -19.52
N THR A 176 -6.40 -3.02 -18.95
CA THR A 176 -7.19 -4.00 -19.71
C THR A 176 -8.33 -3.26 -20.38
N GLU A 177 -8.29 -3.16 -21.69
CA GLU A 177 -9.40 -2.63 -22.48
C GLU A 177 -10.54 -3.68 -22.51
N THR A 178 -11.73 -3.24 -22.09
CA THR A 178 -12.94 -4.05 -22.23
C THR A 178 -13.50 -3.79 -23.62
N SER A 179 -13.62 -4.83 -24.45
CA SER A 179 -14.18 -4.66 -25.79
C SER A 179 -15.68 -4.34 -25.71
N ASP A 180 -16.14 -3.47 -26.60
CA ASP A 180 -17.58 -3.14 -26.73
C ASP A 180 -18.42 -4.39 -26.96
N ALA A 181 -17.88 -5.38 -27.69
CA ALA A 181 -18.54 -6.66 -27.91
C ALA A 181 -18.77 -7.43 -26.60
N ALA A 182 -17.78 -7.49 -25.70
CA ALA A 182 -17.92 -8.15 -24.41
C ALA A 182 -18.92 -7.42 -23.49
N VAL A 183 -18.95 -6.09 -23.54
CA VAL A 183 -19.95 -5.29 -22.83
C VAL A 183 -21.37 -5.56 -23.37
N ALA A 184 -21.53 -5.61 -24.69
CA ALA A 184 -22.82 -5.89 -25.31
C ALA A 184 -23.32 -7.29 -25.00
N GLU A 185 -22.44 -8.30 -25.00
CA GLU A 185 -22.77 -9.68 -24.64
C GLU A 185 -23.22 -9.77 -23.17
N ALA A 186 -22.44 -9.19 -22.24
CA ALA A 186 -22.79 -9.16 -20.82
C ALA A 186 -24.14 -8.46 -20.60
N ALA A 187 -24.38 -7.34 -21.27
CA ALA A 187 -25.67 -6.64 -21.20
C ALA A 187 -26.84 -7.46 -21.77
N ALA A 188 -26.61 -8.24 -22.82
CA ALA A 188 -27.60 -9.15 -23.36
C ALA A 188 -27.96 -10.29 -22.39
N MET A 189 -26.94 -10.86 -21.74
CA MET A 189 -27.14 -11.90 -20.72
C MET A 189 -27.94 -11.38 -19.52
N VAL A 190 -27.63 -10.18 -19.02
CA VAL A 190 -28.37 -9.56 -17.91
C VAL A 190 -29.83 -9.30 -18.31
N ARG A 191 -30.09 -8.80 -19.53
CA ARG A 191 -31.45 -8.55 -20.03
C ARG A 191 -32.27 -9.84 -20.27
N ALA A 192 -31.60 -10.94 -20.59
CA ALA A 192 -32.25 -12.22 -20.83
C ALA A 192 -32.50 -13.03 -19.54
N ALA A 193 -31.91 -12.64 -18.41
CA ALA A 193 -32.07 -13.36 -17.16
C ALA A 193 -33.39 -13.02 -16.46
N ASP A 194 -34.10 -14.05 -16.01
CA ASP A 194 -35.36 -13.88 -15.23
C ASP A 194 -35.11 -13.31 -13.83
N LYS A 195 -33.93 -13.58 -13.26
CA LYS A 195 -33.50 -13.12 -11.92
C LYS A 195 -32.00 -12.77 -11.97
N PRO A 196 -31.63 -11.61 -12.54
CA PRO A 196 -30.24 -11.18 -12.53
C PRO A 196 -29.84 -10.84 -11.09
N VAL A 197 -28.70 -11.42 -10.63
CA VAL A 197 -28.09 -11.18 -9.30
C VAL A 197 -26.87 -10.28 -9.46
#